data_2356378640d924734943492985292d82
#
_entry.id   2356378640d924734943492985292d82
#
_cell.length_a   1.000
_cell.length_b   1.000
_cell.length_c   1.000
_cell.angle_alpha   90.00
_cell.angle_beta   90.00
_cell.angle_gamma   90.00
#
_symmetry.space_group_name_H-M   'P 1'
#
loop_
_entity.id
_entity.type
_entity.pdbx_description
1 polymer ?
#
loop_
_entity_poly.entity_id
_entity_poly.type
_entity_poly.pdbx_seq_one_letter_code
_entity_poly.pdbx_strand_id
1 'polypeptide(L)'
;AVYAETSVTLYGGADGGITVQKLKGKSATVKFANGSLDTNMFGITGTEDLGSGNSVFFRLEQGYVLSNGKEDDDSGDKAFNRQAYLGFTSRLGQVAFGRIGALGSYNGEYSISGSSAYNTSFSALSNIHSAFILTDWMNNTIAYLSPNLNGWKLHATYSNGVNEDSEKWSSFQVGRLLGDVG
;
A
#
# COMPACT_ATOMS: atom_id res chain seq x y z
N ALA A 1 14.66 -3.62 34.12
CA ALA A 1 14.99 -3.53 32.69
C ALA A 1 13.68 -3.62 31.92
N VAL A 2 13.30 -2.57 31.22
CA VAL A 2 12.19 -2.62 30.25
C VAL A 2 12.81 -3.26 29.02
N TYR A 3 12.41 -4.49 28.71
CA TYR A 3 12.79 -5.10 27.45
C TYR A 3 11.95 -4.43 26.36
N ALA A 4 12.62 -3.86 25.37
CA ALA A 4 11.98 -3.42 24.14
C ALA A 4 11.32 -4.65 23.50
N GLU A 5 10.03 -4.57 23.20
CA GLU A 5 9.31 -5.66 22.54
C GLU A 5 9.54 -5.52 21.04
N THR A 6 10.41 -6.38 20.53
CA THR A 6 10.63 -6.50 19.09
C THR A 6 9.65 -7.50 18.52
N SER A 7 8.88 -7.11 17.54
CA SER A 7 7.95 -7.99 16.83
C SER A 7 8.26 -8.02 15.33
N VAL A 8 8.20 -9.21 14.76
CA VAL A 8 8.26 -9.42 13.31
C VAL A 8 7.09 -10.31 12.91
N THR A 9 6.30 -9.86 11.96
CA THR A 9 5.10 -10.56 11.49
C THR A 9 5.22 -10.81 9.99
N LEU A 10 5.04 -12.05 9.58
CA LEU A 10 4.79 -12.44 8.20
C LEU A 10 3.28 -12.39 7.95
N TYR A 11 2.86 -11.77 6.87
CA TYR A 11 1.46 -11.68 6.46
C TYR A 11 1.33 -11.88 4.95
N GLY A 12 0.11 -12.08 4.48
CA GLY A 12 -0.16 -12.19 3.06
C GLY A 12 -1.56 -12.66 2.75
N GLY A 13 -1.89 -12.64 1.48
CA GLY A 13 -3.16 -13.09 0.94
C GLY A 13 -3.00 -13.71 -0.43
N ALA A 14 -3.88 -14.64 -0.75
CA ALA A 14 -3.99 -15.24 -2.08
C ALA A 14 -5.46 -15.23 -2.50
N ASP A 15 -5.72 -14.58 -3.64
CA ASP A 15 -7.03 -14.54 -4.28
C ASP A 15 -6.94 -15.11 -5.69
N GLY A 16 -7.76 -16.11 -5.98
CA GLY A 16 -7.81 -16.76 -7.28
C GLY A 16 -9.14 -17.45 -7.52
N GLY A 17 -9.49 -17.56 -8.79
CA GLY A 17 -10.77 -18.15 -9.18
C GLY A 17 -10.78 -18.63 -10.63
N ILE A 18 -11.91 -19.08 -11.08
CA ILE A 18 -12.14 -19.46 -12.48
C ILE A 18 -13.14 -18.49 -13.10
N THR A 19 -12.71 -17.81 -14.15
CA THR A 19 -13.58 -16.95 -14.94
C THR A 19 -14.01 -17.67 -16.22
N VAL A 20 -15.29 -17.73 -16.46
CA VAL A 20 -15.89 -18.22 -17.71
C VAL A 20 -16.49 -17.03 -18.44
N GLN A 21 -15.96 -16.71 -19.61
CA GLN A 21 -16.43 -15.62 -20.45
C GLN A 21 -16.95 -16.16 -21.78
N LYS A 22 -18.18 -15.78 -22.16
CA LYS A 22 -18.75 -16.08 -23.45
C LYS A 22 -19.23 -14.80 -24.12
N LEU A 23 -18.61 -14.44 -25.22
CA LEU A 23 -19.03 -13.34 -26.06
C LEU A 23 -19.96 -13.86 -27.17
N LYS A 24 -20.91 -13.03 -27.63
CA LYS A 24 -21.83 -13.36 -28.72
C LYS A 24 -21.01 -13.72 -29.98
N GLY A 25 -21.25 -14.90 -30.55
CA GLY A 25 -20.58 -15.38 -31.77
C GLY A 25 -19.17 -15.95 -31.54
N LYS A 26 -18.70 -16.09 -30.29
CA LYS A 26 -17.39 -16.70 -29.98
C LYS A 26 -17.55 -17.92 -29.07
N SER A 27 -16.56 -18.79 -29.06
CA SER A 27 -16.47 -19.89 -28.09
C SER A 27 -16.31 -19.37 -26.67
N ALA A 28 -16.76 -20.12 -25.67
CA ALA A 28 -16.51 -19.80 -24.29
C ALA A 28 -15.03 -19.92 -23.98
N THR A 29 -14.49 -18.95 -23.23
CA THR A 29 -13.12 -18.97 -22.72
C THR A 29 -13.17 -19.21 -21.22
N VAL A 30 -12.40 -20.18 -20.75
CA VAL A 30 -12.19 -20.46 -19.32
C VAL A 30 -10.78 -20.04 -18.97
N LYS A 31 -10.63 -19.21 -17.95
CA LYS A 31 -9.33 -18.71 -17.47
C LYS A 31 -9.26 -18.83 -15.97
N PHE A 32 -8.05 -19.10 -15.46
CA PHE A 32 -7.76 -18.86 -14.06
C PHE A 32 -7.68 -17.33 -13.85
N ALA A 33 -8.49 -16.81 -12.94
CA ALA A 33 -8.50 -15.42 -12.55
C ALA A 33 -7.52 -15.22 -11.40
N ASN A 34 -6.71 -14.17 -11.48
CA ASN A 34 -5.73 -13.80 -10.50
C ASN A 34 -6.14 -12.49 -9.86
N GLY A 35 -6.33 -12.46 -8.53
CA GLY A 35 -6.66 -11.23 -7.81
C GLY A 35 -8.00 -10.61 -8.22
N SER A 36 -9.10 -11.38 -8.18
CA SER A 36 -10.42 -10.90 -8.60
C SER A 36 -11.09 -10.01 -7.56
N LEU A 37 -10.86 -10.26 -6.29
CA LEU A 37 -11.39 -9.51 -5.16
C LEU A 37 -10.30 -8.71 -4.44
N ASP A 38 -9.12 -9.31 -4.30
CA ASP A 38 -8.00 -8.72 -3.60
C ASP A 38 -6.68 -9.04 -4.33
N THR A 39 -5.61 -8.37 -3.96
CA THR A 39 -4.28 -8.58 -4.53
C THR A 39 -3.59 -9.76 -3.88
N ASN A 40 -2.95 -10.60 -4.70
CA ASN A 40 -2.06 -11.63 -4.20
C ASN A 40 -0.75 -10.99 -3.75
N MET A 41 -0.43 -11.09 -2.48
CA MET A 41 0.78 -10.51 -1.92
C MET A 41 1.23 -11.25 -0.67
N PHE A 42 2.49 -11.12 -0.32
CA PHE A 42 3.03 -11.43 0.99
C PHE A 42 3.97 -10.33 1.45
N GLY A 43 4.15 -10.21 2.75
CA GLY A 43 5.00 -9.19 3.31
C GLY A 43 5.51 -9.54 4.70
N ILE A 44 6.51 -8.79 5.10
CA ILE A 44 7.10 -8.83 6.44
C ILE A 44 7.01 -7.42 7.02
N THR A 45 6.48 -7.31 8.21
CA THR A 45 6.50 -6.07 8.98
C THR A 45 7.16 -6.31 10.32
N GLY A 46 7.85 -5.33 10.83
CA GLY A 46 8.47 -5.41 12.15
C GLY A 46 8.43 -4.08 12.86
N THR A 47 8.40 -4.16 14.19
CA THR A 47 8.43 -2.99 15.06
C THR A 47 9.36 -3.26 16.22
N GLU A 48 10.16 -2.27 16.60
CA GLU A 48 10.99 -2.26 17.79
C GLU A 48 10.64 -1.05 18.64
N ASP A 49 10.26 -1.31 19.88
CA ASP A 49 10.01 -0.25 20.88
C ASP A 49 11.36 0.28 21.41
N LEU A 50 11.60 1.56 21.25
CA LEU A 50 12.78 2.26 21.75
C LEU A 50 12.56 2.89 23.14
N GLY A 51 11.35 2.70 23.69
CA GLY A 51 10.96 3.31 24.95
C GLY A 51 10.45 4.73 24.81
N SER A 52 9.84 5.24 25.89
CA SER A 52 9.31 6.61 25.97
C SER A 52 8.30 6.97 24.87
N GLY A 53 7.59 5.96 24.30
CA GLY A 53 6.62 6.14 23.24
C GLY A 53 7.27 6.33 21.86
N ASN A 54 8.52 5.93 21.70
CA ASN A 54 9.22 5.93 20.43
C ASN A 54 9.39 4.49 19.93
N SER A 55 9.26 4.28 18.62
CA SER A 55 9.53 3.00 17.96
C SER A 55 10.06 3.20 16.57
N VAL A 56 10.80 2.22 16.09
CA VAL A 56 11.12 2.07 14.66
C VAL A 56 10.29 0.92 14.09
N PHE A 57 9.94 1.01 12.83
CA PHE A 57 9.19 -0.02 12.14
C PHE A 57 9.61 -0.12 10.69
N PHE A 58 9.38 -1.28 10.08
CA PHE A 58 9.60 -1.49 8.66
C PHE A 58 8.46 -2.31 8.05
N ARG A 59 8.30 -2.19 6.74
CA ARG A 59 7.44 -3.04 5.93
C ARG A 59 8.10 -3.35 4.59
N LEU A 60 8.07 -4.63 4.23
CA LEU A 60 8.52 -5.14 2.94
C LEU A 60 7.39 -5.97 2.37
N GLU A 61 6.90 -5.66 1.16
CA GLU A 61 5.71 -6.29 0.58
C GLU A 61 5.91 -6.59 -0.89
N GLN A 62 5.70 -7.85 -1.26
CA GLN A 62 5.82 -8.39 -2.61
C GLN A 62 4.45 -8.82 -3.14
N GLY A 63 4.05 -8.30 -4.28
CA GLY A 63 2.92 -8.79 -5.05
C GLY A 63 3.32 -9.94 -5.98
N TYR A 64 2.42 -10.87 -6.22
CA TYR A 64 2.69 -12.01 -7.10
C TYR A 64 1.46 -12.44 -7.90
N VAL A 65 1.72 -13.08 -9.03
CA VAL A 65 0.71 -13.68 -9.91
C VAL A 65 0.52 -15.14 -9.49
N LEU A 66 -0.64 -15.46 -8.92
CA LEU A 66 -0.91 -16.80 -8.36
C LEU A 66 -0.87 -17.92 -9.43
N SER A 67 -1.22 -17.59 -10.70
CA SER A 67 -1.29 -18.60 -11.77
C SER A 67 0.09 -19.09 -12.24
N ASN A 68 1.16 -18.35 -12.02
CA ASN A 68 2.49 -18.69 -12.53
C ASN A 68 3.66 -18.41 -11.57
N GLY A 69 3.38 -17.83 -10.39
CA GLY A 69 4.38 -17.52 -9.38
C GLY A 69 5.31 -16.36 -9.70
N LYS A 70 5.05 -15.60 -10.76
CA LYS A 70 5.81 -14.40 -11.06
C LYS A 70 5.40 -13.23 -10.16
N GLU A 71 6.23 -12.21 -10.07
CA GLU A 71 5.83 -10.93 -9.52
C GLU A 71 4.71 -10.28 -10.36
N ASP A 72 3.85 -9.50 -9.74
CA ASP A 72 2.68 -8.89 -10.38
C ASP A 72 2.97 -7.55 -11.05
N ASP A 73 4.23 -7.09 -11.03
CA ASP A 73 4.70 -5.90 -11.72
C ASP A 73 5.46 -6.29 -12.99
N ASP A 74 4.99 -5.79 -14.13
CA ASP A 74 5.62 -6.03 -15.44
C ASP A 74 7.03 -5.43 -15.56
N SER A 75 7.43 -4.55 -14.65
CA SER A 75 8.78 -3.95 -14.61
C SER A 75 9.88 -4.91 -14.11
N GLY A 76 9.52 -6.05 -13.54
CA GLY A 76 10.33 -7.28 -13.43
C GLY A 76 11.56 -7.27 -12.53
N ASP A 77 11.91 -6.18 -11.85
CA ASP A 77 13.21 -6.04 -11.19
C ASP A 77 13.16 -5.72 -9.68
N LYS A 78 11.97 -5.77 -9.06
CA LYS A 78 11.83 -5.35 -7.66
C LYS A 78 11.52 -6.53 -6.74
N ALA A 79 12.42 -6.85 -5.83
CA ALA A 79 12.19 -7.85 -4.78
C ALA A 79 11.00 -7.50 -3.87
N PHE A 80 10.62 -6.21 -3.78
CA PHE A 80 9.44 -5.73 -3.05
C PHE A 80 8.75 -4.66 -3.90
N ASN A 81 7.94 -5.11 -4.86
CA ASN A 81 7.31 -4.25 -5.85
C ASN A 81 6.16 -3.39 -5.30
N ARG A 82 5.63 -3.71 -4.10
CA ARG A 82 4.54 -2.97 -3.47
C ARG A 82 5.07 -1.97 -2.45
N GLN A 83 5.47 -2.41 -1.28
CA GLN A 83 5.97 -1.54 -0.23
C GLN A 83 7.37 -1.98 0.24
N ALA A 84 8.25 -1.02 0.42
CA ALA A 84 9.57 -1.22 0.98
C ALA A 84 10.00 0.04 1.72
N TYR A 85 9.74 0.12 3.03
CA TYR A 85 10.02 1.31 3.79
C TYR A 85 10.44 1.02 5.24
N LEU A 86 11.18 1.97 5.80
CA LEU A 86 11.53 2.06 7.20
C LEU A 86 10.88 3.32 7.78
N GLY A 87 10.43 3.27 9.02
CA GLY A 87 9.81 4.41 9.67
C GLY A 87 10.14 4.55 11.15
N PHE A 88 9.75 5.68 11.68
CA PHE A 88 9.91 6.04 13.08
C PHE A 88 8.59 6.60 13.61
N THR A 89 8.17 6.13 14.76
CA THR A 89 7.01 6.64 15.51
C THR A 89 7.46 7.39 16.75
N SER A 90 6.78 8.47 17.04
CA SER A 90 6.94 9.23 18.29
C SER A 90 5.60 9.84 18.70
N ARG A 91 5.57 10.56 19.83
CA ARG A 91 4.41 11.37 20.23
C ARG A 91 4.02 12.46 19.21
N LEU A 92 4.90 12.80 18.28
CA LEU A 92 4.64 13.78 17.22
C LEU A 92 4.05 13.14 15.96
N GLY A 93 3.86 11.83 15.94
CA GLY A 93 3.37 11.06 14.80
C GLY A 93 4.41 10.11 14.23
N GLN A 94 4.17 9.69 12.99
CA GLN A 94 5.02 8.75 12.27
C GLN A 94 5.66 9.42 11.06
N VAL A 95 6.90 9.04 10.77
CA VAL A 95 7.60 9.36 9.53
C VAL A 95 8.09 8.06 8.92
N ALA A 96 7.90 7.86 7.62
CA ALA A 96 8.42 6.70 6.89
C ALA A 96 9.14 7.14 5.63
N PHE A 97 10.12 6.32 5.21
CA PHE A 97 11.01 6.58 4.08
C PHE A 97 11.11 5.32 3.23
N GLY A 98 10.94 5.44 1.91
CA GLY A 98 11.10 4.34 0.98
C GLY A 98 10.08 4.31 -0.15
N ARG A 99 9.71 3.09 -0.57
CA ARG A 99 8.63 2.86 -1.53
C ARG A 99 7.32 2.70 -0.76
N ILE A 100 6.40 3.62 -0.97
CA ILE A 100 5.18 3.78 -0.17
C ILE A 100 3.98 3.93 -1.09
N GLY A 101 2.81 3.45 -0.66
CA GLY A 101 1.56 3.66 -1.37
C GLY A 101 1.21 5.14 -1.51
N ALA A 102 0.76 5.54 -2.68
CA ALA A 102 0.33 6.91 -2.94
C ALA A 102 -0.85 7.30 -2.03
N LEU A 103 -0.88 8.54 -1.57
CA LEU A 103 -1.86 9.04 -0.60
C LEU A 103 -3.32 8.82 -1.02
N GLY A 104 -3.60 8.91 -2.29
CA GLY A 104 -4.92 8.66 -2.85
C GLY A 104 -5.15 7.23 -3.34
N SER A 105 -4.13 6.38 -3.32
CA SER A 105 -4.26 4.96 -3.66
C SER A 105 -5.13 4.25 -2.62
N TYR A 106 -5.82 3.19 -3.02
CA TYR A 106 -6.49 2.29 -2.09
C TYR A 106 -5.50 1.35 -1.37
N ASN A 107 -4.25 1.36 -1.80
CA ASN A 107 -3.18 0.54 -1.27
C ASN A 107 -2.31 1.32 -0.27
N GLY A 108 -1.96 0.68 0.83
CA GLY A 108 -0.97 1.18 1.77
C GLY A 108 -1.52 1.94 2.97
N GLU A 109 -0.73 1.94 4.01
CA GLU A 109 -1.07 2.47 5.34
C GLU A 109 -1.21 4.00 5.38
N TYR A 110 -0.53 4.68 4.47
CA TYR A 110 -0.56 6.15 4.37
C TYR A 110 -1.66 6.65 3.43
N SER A 111 -2.44 5.75 2.82
CA SER A 111 -3.53 6.11 1.94
C SER A 111 -4.73 6.65 2.72
N ILE A 112 -5.32 7.72 2.21
CA ILE A 112 -6.58 8.27 2.74
C ILE A 112 -7.81 7.54 2.18
N SER A 113 -7.67 6.77 1.12
CA SER A 113 -8.75 6.02 0.47
C SER A 113 -8.77 4.54 0.83
N GLY A 114 -7.77 4.05 1.57
CA GLY A 114 -7.66 2.66 2.01
C GLY A 114 -8.74 2.18 2.99
N SER A 115 -9.63 3.05 3.41
CA SER A 115 -10.79 2.75 4.25
C SER A 115 -12.06 2.41 3.47
N SER A 116 -11.95 1.96 2.21
CA SER A 116 -13.14 1.43 1.54
C SER A 116 -13.65 0.22 2.32
N ALA A 117 -14.99 0.14 2.51
CA ALA A 117 -15.65 -0.84 3.38
C ALA A 117 -15.26 -2.31 3.11
N TYR A 118 -14.58 -2.59 2.03
CA TYR A 118 -14.17 -3.93 1.62
C TYR A 118 -12.68 -4.05 1.28
N ASN A 119 -11.92 -2.97 1.31
CA ASN A 119 -10.50 -2.93 0.88
C ASN A 119 -10.26 -3.71 -0.43
N THR A 120 -11.21 -3.60 -1.36
CA THR A 120 -11.24 -4.38 -2.60
C THR A 120 -11.24 -3.46 -3.81
N SER A 121 -10.80 -3.98 -4.96
CA SER A 121 -10.86 -3.30 -6.26
C SER A 121 -12.28 -2.92 -6.71
N PHE A 122 -13.32 -3.36 -6.00
CA PHE A 122 -14.72 -2.99 -6.27
C PHE A 122 -15.19 -1.72 -5.53
N SER A 123 -14.31 -1.03 -4.83
CA SER A 123 -14.73 0.22 -4.17
C SER A 123 -15.08 1.29 -5.21
N ALA A 124 -16.16 2.06 -4.95
CA ALA A 124 -16.54 3.18 -5.82
C ALA A 124 -15.42 4.23 -5.95
N LEU A 125 -14.50 4.29 -4.99
CA LEU A 125 -13.34 5.17 -4.98
C LEU A 125 -12.22 4.67 -5.91
N SER A 126 -12.15 3.38 -6.26
CA SER A 126 -11.16 2.87 -7.20
C SER A 126 -11.33 3.47 -8.60
N ASN A 127 -12.56 3.78 -8.99
CA ASN A 127 -12.86 4.45 -10.27
C ASN A 127 -12.51 5.95 -10.24
N ILE A 128 -12.59 6.58 -9.09
CA ILE A 128 -12.18 7.99 -8.89
C ILE A 128 -10.66 8.07 -8.78
N HIS A 129 -10.04 7.07 -8.17
CA HIS A 129 -8.60 6.92 -8.05
C HIS A 129 -7.90 6.98 -9.42
N SER A 130 -8.34 6.19 -10.39
CA SER A 130 -7.75 6.18 -11.73
C SER A 130 -7.88 7.52 -12.49
N ALA A 131 -8.77 8.41 -12.06
CA ALA A 131 -8.92 9.74 -12.65
C ALA A 131 -7.98 10.79 -12.05
N PHE A 132 -7.47 10.59 -10.82
CA PHE A 132 -6.69 11.59 -10.09
C PHE A 132 -5.29 11.12 -9.70
N ILE A 133 -4.97 9.83 -9.80
CA ILE A 133 -3.70 9.27 -9.34
C ILE A 133 -3.12 8.38 -10.43
N LEU A 134 -1.90 8.73 -10.82
CA LEU A 134 -1.20 8.09 -11.93
C LEU A 134 -0.40 6.84 -11.50
N THR A 135 -0.31 6.59 -10.19
CA THR A 135 0.47 5.46 -9.65
C THR A 135 -0.07 4.99 -8.31
N ASP A 136 0.06 3.69 -8.06
CA ASP A 136 -0.27 3.09 -6.76
C ASP A 136 0.87 3.22 -5.76
N TRP A 137 2.11 3.19 -6.24
CA TRP A 137 3.32 3.15 -5.42
C TRP A 137 4.29 4.24 -5.86
N MET A 138 4.86 4.95 -4.88
CA MET A 138 5.84 6.01 -5.11
C MET A 138 7.20 5.60 -4.54
N ASN A 139 8.24 5.71 -5.36
CA ASN A 139 9.62 5.53 -4.94
C ASN A 139 10.17 6.79 -4.27
N ASN A 140 11.24 6.63 -3.49
CA ASN A 140 11.97 7.74 -2.86
C ASN A 140 11.02 8.70 -2.11
N THR A 141 10.07 8.13 -1.39
CA THR A 141 9.00 8.87 -0.72
C THR A 141 9.32 9.07 0.74
N ILE A 142 8.98 10.26 1.24
CA ILE A 142 8.86 10.56 2.65
C ILE A 142 7.36 10.69 2.93
N ALA A 143 6.85 9.95 3.90
CA ALA A 143 5.47 10.03 4.36
C ALA A 143 5.42 10.44 5.84
N TYR A 144 4.47 11.28 6.18
CA TYR A 144 4.18 11.69 7.55
C TYR A 144 2.72 11.43 7.87
N LEU A 145 2.48 10.90 9.07
CA LEU A 145 1.16 10.72 9.66
C LEU A 145 1.15 11.36 11.05
N SER A 146 0.28 12.34 11.27
CA SER A 146 0.14 12.99 12.58
C SER A 146 -0.47 12.03 13.61
N PRO A 147 -0.29 12.31 14.91
CA PRO A 147 -1.13 11.72 15.96
C PRO A 147 -2.60 12.09 15.71
N ASN A 148 -3.49 11.44 16.48
CA ASN A 148 -4.90 11.85 16.51
C ASN A 148 -5.05 13.22 17.17
N LEU A 149 -5.48 14.20 16.39
CA LEU A 149 -5.71 15.59 16.79
C LEU A 149 -7.22 15.82 16.99
N ASN A 150 -7.80 15.23 18.04
CA ASN A 150 -9.23 15.29 18.34
C ASN A 150 -10.11 14.77 17.16
N GLY A 151 -9.82 13.58 16.69
CA GLY A 151 -10.53 12.95 15.56
C GLY A 151 -10.01 13.35 14.19
N TRP A 152 -8.97 14.16 14.11
CA TRP A 152 -8.32 14.56 12.87
C TRP A 152 -6.94 13.94 12.76
N LYS A 153 -6.57 13.49 11.57
CA LYS A 153 -5.21 13.08 11.24
C LYS A 153 -4.76 13.82 9.99
N LEU A 154 -3.53 14.26 9.99
CA LEU A 154 -2.87 14.85 8.84
C LEU A 154 -1.97 13.79 8.21
N HIS A 155 -2.13 13.58 6.92
CA HIS A 155 -1.23 12.76 6.09
C HIS A 155 -0.53 13.67 5.10
N ALA A 156 0.77 13.51 4.96
CA ALA A 156 1.56 14.21 3.97
C ALA A 156 2.57 13.24 3.35
N THR A 157 2.74 13.33 2.04
CA THR A 157 3.74 12.56 1.31
C THR A 157 4.49 13.46 0.36
N TYR A 158 5.79 13.22 0.23
CA TYR A 158 6.65 13.83 -0.75
C TYR A 158 7.47 12.74 -1.44
N SER A 159 7.47 12.70 -2.76
CA SER A 159 8.26 11.76 -3.54
C SER A 159 9.18 12.51 -4.50
N ASN A 160 10.44 12.13 -4.55
CA ASN A 160 11.44 12.68 -5.46
C ASN A 160 11.57 11.85 -6.75
N GLY A 161 10.56 11.13 -7.13
CA GLY A 161 10.50 10.33 -8.35
C GLY A 161 9.40 9.30 -8.26
N VAL A 162 8.40 9.42 -9.12
CA VAL A 162 7.24 8.54 -9.12
C VAL A 162 7.56 7.23 -9.85
N ASN A 163 8.29 7.32 -10.96
CA ASN A 163 8.77 6.17 -11.75
C ASN A 163 10.25 6.31 -12.06
N GLU A 164 10.95 5.18 -12.18
CA GLU A 164 12.37 5.14 -12.50
C GLU A 164 12.70 5.67 -13.89
N ASP A 165 11.74 5.63 -14.82
CA ASP A 165 11.89 6.03 -16.22
C ASP A 165 11.36 7.44 -16.55
N SER A 166 10.72 8.12 -15.62
CA SER A 166 10.20 9.47 -15.85
C SER A 166 11.02 10.53 -15.13
N GLU A 167 11.23 11.63 -15.84
CA GLU A 167 11.84 12.83 -15.30
C GLU A 167 11.31 13.20 -13.91
N LYS A 168 12.19 13.67 -13.04
CA LYS A 168 11.97 14.05 -11.63
C LYS A 168 10.62 14.75 -11.41
N TRP A 169 9.61 14.02 -11.03
CA TRP A 169 8.36 14.57 -10.58
C TRP A 169 8.37 14.63 -9.05
N SER A 170 8.34 15.82 -8.51
CA SER A 170 8.04 16.02 -7.11
C SER A 170 6.53 16.15 -6.96
N SER A 171 5.89 15.19 -6.31
CA SER A 171 4.48 15.30 -5.94
C SER A 171 4.36 15.54 -4.44
N PHE A 172 3.65 16.59 -4.08
CA PHE A 172 3.25 16.86 -2.71
C PHE A 172 1.74 16.62 -2.58
N GLN A 173 1.37 15.71 -1.69
CA GLN A 173 -0.03 15.41 -1.41
C GLN A 173 -0.29 15.58 0.08
N VAL A 174 -1.35 16.29 0.41
CA VAL A 174 -1.85 16.44 1.78
C VAL A 174 -3.26 15.91 1.82
N GLY A 175 -3.52 14.95 2.68
CA GLY A 175 -4.83 14.34 2.86
C GLY A 175 -5.35 14.49 4.30
N ARG A 176 -6.66 14.53 4.44
CA ARG A 176 -7.37 14.52 5.71
C ARG A 176 -8.18 13.24 5.83
N LEU A 177 -7.90 12.43 6.85
CA LEU A 177 -8.83 11.39 7.26
C LEU A 177 -9.97 12.01 8.06
N LEU A 178 -11.21 11.82 7.62
CA LEU A 178 -12.40 12.03 8.44
C LEU A 178 -12.41 10.92 9.49
N GLY A 179 -12.49 11.32 10.76
CA GLY A 179 -12.20 10.51 11.91
C GLY A 179 -12.80 9.11 11.92
N ASP A 180 -12.13 8.22 12.63
CA ASP A 180 -12.70 7.01 13.19
C ASP A 180 -13.95 7.42 13.99
N VAL A 181 -15.11 7.15 13.44
CA VAL A 181 -16.36 7.15 14.20
C VAL A 181 -16.39 5.80 14.88
N GLY A 182 -15.87 5.76 16.12
CA GLY A 182 -15.99 4.60 17.00
C GLY A 182 -17.43 4.29 17.36
#